data_8f1179030f68bacfbc4f466d9bb5ea34
#
_entry.id   8f1179030f68bacfbc4f466d9bb5ea34
#
_cell.length_a   1.000
_cell.length_b   1.000
_cell.length_c   1.000
_cell.angle_alpha   90.00
_cell.angle_beta   90.00
_cell.angle_gamma   90.00
#
_symmetry.space_group_name_H-M   'P 1'
#
loop_
_entity.id
_entity.type
_entity.pdbx_description
1 polymer ?
#
loop_
_entity_poly.entity_id
_entity_poly.type
_entity_poly.pdbx_seq_one_letter_code
_entity_poly.pdbx_strand_id
1 'polypeptide(L)'
;MNDSSDEITMYGSDWCGFTQRAKREMAALGVAYKYVDVDDDTQAEQLIASWNEGRAIRPTFDIGGEHLVNPATATLEVKLREIGALK
;
A
#
# COMPACT_ATOMS: atom_id res chain seq x y z
N MET A 1 -20.56 2.16 -9.70
CA MET A 1 -20.05 1.24 -8.68
C MET A 1 -18.56 1.51 -8.47
N ASN A 2 -18.14 1.71 -7.25
CA ASN A 2 -16.75 2.06 -6.96
C ASN A 2 -15.90 0.80 -6.84
N ASP A 3 -14.82 0.77 -7.61
CA ASP A 3 -13.80 -0.25 -7.47
C ASP A 3 -12.74 0.28 -6.53
N SER A 4 -12.66 -0.26 -5.31
CA SER A 4 -11.70 0.17 -4.29
C SER A 4 -10.26 0.05 -4.76
N SER A 5 -9.99 -0.84 -5.73
CA SER A 5 -8.62 -1.03 -6.23
C SER A 5 -8.05 0.24 -6.84
N ASP A 6 -8.89 1.15 -7.37
CA ASP A 6 -8.44 2.43 -7.91
C ASP A 6 -8.00 3.39 -6.81
N GLU A 7 -8.44 3.16 -5.57
CA GLU A 7 -8.11 4.01 -4.44
C GLU A 7 -6.96 3.48 -3.61
N ILE A 8 -6.53 2.25 -3.86
CA ILE A 8 -5.53 1.57 -3.04
C ILE A 8 -4.37 1.13 -3.91
N THR A 9 -3.20 1.69 -3.64
CA THR A 9 -1.95 1.27 -4.28
C THR A 9 -0.95 0.88 -3.21
N MET A 10 -0.36 -0.31 -3.36
CA MET A 10 0.75 -0.74 -2.53
C MET A 10 2.03 -0.65 -3.33
N TYR A 11 2.98 0.12 -2.83
CA TYR A 11 4.32 0.22 -3.40
C TYR A 11 5.24 -0.65 -2.57
N GLY A 12 5.87 -1.63 -3.19
CA GLY A 12 6.72 -2.57 -2.45
C GLY A 12 7.80 -3.18 -3.31
N SER A 13 8.44 -4.20 -2.76
CA SER A 13 9.45 -4.99 -3.47
C SER A 13 9.20 -6.46 -3.19
N ASP A 14 9.26 -7.29 -4.24
CA ASP A 14 8.91 -8.71 -4.10
C ASP A 14 9.84 -9.45 -3.13
N TRP A 15 11.09 -9.00 -3.00
CA TRP A 15 12.05 -9.61 -2.08
C TRP A 15 11.86 -9.18 -0.63
N CYS A 16 11.08 -8.13 -0.38
CA CYS A 16 10.93 -7.56 0.96
C CYS A 16 9.91 -8.34 1.79
N GLY A 17 10.34 -8.84 2.96
CA GLY A 17 9.47 -9.61 3.83
C GLY A 17 8.27 -8.83 4.32
N PHE A 18 8.42 -7.53 4.59
CA PHE A 18 7.30 -6.69 4.99
C PHE A 18 6.28 -6.51 3.87
N THR A 19 6.76 -6.42 2.61
CA THR A 19 5.87 -6.38 1.44
C THR A 19 5.08 -7.67 1.31
N GLN A 20 5.74 -8.82 1.46
CA GLN A 20 5.08 -10.12 1.37
C GLN A 20 4.03 -10.29 2.47
N ARG A 21 4.35 -9.83 3.68
CA ARG A 21 3.40 -9.83 4.78
C ARG A 21 2.17 -8.98 4.45
N ALA A 22 2.38 -7.78 3.92
CA ALA A 22 1.27 -6.89 3.54
C ALA A 22 0.40 -7.52 2.45
N LYS A 23 1.00 -8.19 1.47
CA LYS A 23 0.25 -8.90 0.44
C LYS A 23 -0.65 -9.98 1.05
N ARG A 24 -0.12 -10.73 2.02
CA ARG A 24 -0.92 -11.77 2.70
C ARG A 24 -2.05 -11.14 3.50
N GLU A 25 -1.80 -10.02 4.17
CA GLU A 25 -2.84 -9.32 4.94
C GLU A 25 -3.98 -8.84 4.03
N MET A 26 -3.63 -8.22 2.90
CA MET A 26 -4.65 -7.76 1.95
C MET A 26 -5.44 -8.92 1.37
N ALA A 27 -4.78 -10.03 1.06
CA ALA A 27 -5.47 -11.23 0.57
C ALA A 27 -6.43 -11.79 1.63
N ALA A 28 -6.00 -11.83 2.88
CA ALA A 28 -6.83 -12.32 3.99
C ALA A 28 -8.06 -11.44 4.20
N LEU A 29 -7.91 -10.12 4.00
CA LEU A 29 -9.02 -9.17 4.12
C LEU A 29 -9.95 -9.18 2.90
N GLY A 30 -9.51 -9.80 1.79
CA GLY A 30 -10.30 -9.85 0.57
C GLY A 30 -10.41 -8.52 -0.15
N VAL A 31 -9.43 -7.63 0.04
CA VAL A 31 -9.45 -6.29 -0.52
C VAL A 31 -8.59 -6.23 -1.78
N ALA A 32 -9.18 -5.75 -2.87
CA ALA A 32 -8.46 -5.54 -4.13
C ALA A 32 -7.62 -4.27 -4.07
N TYR A 33 -6.46 -4.30 -4.69
CA TYR A 33 -5.55 -3.15 -4.72
C TYR A 33 -4.63 -3.26 -5.92
N LYS A 34 -4.00 -2.14 -6.26
CA LYS A 34 -2.96 -2.09 -7.29
C LYS A 34 -1.60 -2.27 -6.61
N TYR A 35 -0.77 -3.13 -7.16
CA TYR A 35 0.58 -3.34 -6.66
C TYR A 35 1.60 -2.77 -7.63
N VAL A 36 2.56 -2.00 -7.12
CA VAL A 36 3.68 -1.46 -7.91
C VAL A 36 4.98 -1.95 -7.27
N ASP A 37 5.78 -2.68 -8.06
CA ASP A 37 7.12 -3.09 -7.61
C ASP A 37 8.09 -1.95 -7.92
N VAL A 38 8.57 -1.30 -6.87
CA VAL A 38 9.41 -0.10 -7.03
C VAL A 38 10.84 -0.43 -7.49
N ASP A 39 11.23 -1.71 -7.43
CA ASP A 39 12.53 -2.11 -7.98
C ASP A 39 12.51 -2.09 -9.51
N ASP A 40 11.33 -2.24 -10.10
CA ASP A 40 11.13 -2.18 -11.54
C ASP A 40 10.68 -0.80 -12.02
N ASP A 41 10.45 0.14 -11.10
CA ASP A 41 9.89 1.45 -11.42
C ASP A 41 10.57 2.53 -10.59
N THR A 42 11.63 3.10 -11.14
CA THR A 42 12.43 4.13 -10.48
C THR A 42 11.60 5.37 -10.14
N GLN A 43 10.66 5.74 -10.99
CA GLN A 43 9.80 6.90 -10.72
C GLN A 43 8.90 6.64 -9.52
N ALA A 44 8.36 5.43 -9.39
CA ALA A 44 7.55 5.06 -8.23
C ALA A 44 8.39 5.07 -6.95
N GLU A 45 9.63 4.58 -7.03
CA GLU A 45 10.54 4.63 -5.88
C GLU A 45 10.78 6.06 -5.43
N GLN A 46 11.04 6.96 -6.37
CA GLN A 46 11.24 8.37 -6.07
C GLN A 46 9.98 9.00 -5.50
N LEU A 47 8.83 8.59 -6.00
CA LEU A 47 7.55 9.10 -5.52
C LEU A 47 7.34 8.77 -4.05
N ILE A 48 7.47 7.50 -3.66
CA ILE A 48 7.27 7.12 -2.26
C ILE A 48 8.35 7.70 -1.35
N ALA A 49 9.56 7.89 -1.86
CA ALA A 49 10.61 8.58 -1.11
C ALA A 49 10.21 10.03 -0.83
N SER A 50 9.58 10.70 -1.79
CA SER A 50 9.15 12.09 -1.63
C SER A 50 8.10 12.25 -0.53
N TRP A 51 7.34 11.19 -0.24
CA TRP A 51 6.32 11.20 0.82
C TRP A 51 6.90 10.93 2.20
N ASN A 52 8.17 10.52 2.30
CA ASN A 52 8.76 10.08 3.56
C ASN A 52 10.18 10.59 3.71
N GLU A 53 10.37 11.89 3.50
CA GLU A 53 11.64 12.59 3.74
C GLU A 53 12.84 11.96 3.02
N GLY A 54 12.61 11.51 1.79
CA GLY A 54 13.67 10.94 0.94
C GLY A 54 13.90 9.45 1.14
N ARG A 55 13.10 8.80 2.00
CA ARG A 55 13.25 7.36 2.27
C ARG A 55 12.14 6.57 1.60
N ALA A 56 12.52 5.68 0.70
CA ALA A 56 11.58 4.80 -0.01
C ALA A 56 11.35 3.53 0.81
N ILE A 57 10.53 3.62 1.84
CA ILE A 57 10.21 2.48 2.72
C ILE A 57 9.24 1.55 2.01
N ARG A 58 9.42 0.24 2.16
CA ARG A 58 8.54 -0.80 1.61
C ARG A 58 7.88 -1.57 2.75
N PRO A 59 6.59 -1.83 2.68
CA PRO A 59 5.64 -1.27 1.71
C PRO A 59 5.17 0.13 2.12
N THR A 60 4.83 0.95 1.13
CA THR A 60 4.14 2.22 1.36
C THR A 60 2.81 2.14 0.62
N PHE A 61 1.72 2.49 1.28
CA PHE A 61 0.39 2.49 0.69
C PHE A 61 -0.04 3.91 0.36
N ASP A 62 -0.74 4.05 -0.76
CA ASP A 62 -1.57 5.22 -1.04
C ASP A 62 -3.02 4.73 -0.97
N ILE A 63 -3.76 5.19 0.01
CA ILE A 63 -5.16 4.79 0.23
C ILE A 63 -6.01 6.04 0.26
N GLY A 64 -6.77 6.24 -0.82
CA GLY A 64 -7.65 7.40 -0.94
C GLY A 64 -6.90 8.72 -0.87
N GLY A 65 -5.63 8.74 -1.30
CA GLY A 65 -4.80 9.94 -1.26
C GLY A 65 -3.97 10.09 0.00
N GLU A 66 -4.16 9.23 1.00
CA GLU A 66 -3.35 9.24 2.22
C GLU A 66 -2.24 8.20 2.12
N HIS A 67 -1.07 8.54 2.66
CA HIS A 67 0.11 7.70 2.57
C HIS A 67 0.38 7.02 3.91
N LEU A 68 0.47 5.68 3.89
CA LEU A 68 0.78 4.88 5.08
C LEU A 68 2.07 4.13 4.83
N VAL A 69 3.06 4.34 5.69
CA VAL A 69 4.40 3.75 5.57
C VAL A 69 4.49 2.54 6.47
N ASN A 70 4.59 1.35 5.87
CA ASN A 70 4.66 0.07 6.58
C ASN A 70 3.68 0.01 7.75
N PRO A 71 2.37 0.20 7.50
CA PRO A 71 1.40 0.35 8.58
C PRO A 71 1.20 -0.97 9.35
N ALA A 72 0.90 -0.83 10.64
CA ALA A 72 0.42 -1.95 11.43
C ALA A 72 -0.93 -2.42 10.87
N THR A 73 -1.24 -3.70 11.06
CA THR A 73 -2.48 -4.29 10.54
C THR A 73 -3.72 -3.52 11.00
N ALA A 74 -3.77 -3.15 12.27
CA ALA A 74 -4.92 -2.42 12.82
C ALA A 74 -5.10 -1.05 12.13
N THR A 75 -4.00 -0.33 11.91
CA THR A 75 -4.04 0.96 11.23
C THR A 75 -4.53 0.82 9.79
N LEU A 76 -4.03 -0.20 9.10
CA LEU A 76 -4.43 -0.50 7.74
C LEU A 76 -5.93 -0.80 7.66
N GLU A 77 -6.44 -1.64 8.57
CA GLU A 77 -7.86 -1.99 8.60
C GLU A 77 -8.73 -0.77 8.84
N VAL A 78 -8.36 0.11 9.76
CA VAL A 78 -9.12 1.34 10.03
C VAL A 78 -9.22 2.18 8.76
N LYS A 79 -8.11 2.39 8.07
CA LYS A 79 -8.12 3.18 6.85
C LYS A 79 -8.96 2.54 5.75
N LEU A 80 -8.89 1.23 5.60
CA LEU A 80 -9.68 0.52 4.60
C LEU A 80 -11.18 0.64 4.90
N ARG A 81 -11.57 0.64 6.19
CA ARG A 81 -12.97 0.87 6.56
C ARG A 81 -13.41 2.28 6.25
N GLU A 82 -12.53 3.26 6.48
CA GLU A 82 -12.86 4.68 6.22
C GLU A 82 -13.19 4.93 4.76
N ILE A 83 -12.51 4.25 3.83
CA ILE A 83 -12.78 4.43 2.40
C ILE A 83 -13.85 3.46 1.87
N GLY A 84 -14.42 2.63 2.73
CA GLY A 84 -15.47 1.68 2.34
C GLY A 84 -14.96 0.42 1.66
N ALA A 85 -13.66 0.16 1.66
CA ALA A 85 -13.08 -1.04 1.06
C ALA A 85 -13.22 -2.26 1.96
N LEU A 86 -13.46 -2.06 3.24
CA LEU A 86 -13.61 -3.11 4.24
C LEU A 86 -14.79 -2.76 5.13
N LYS A 87 -15.66 -3.73 5.38
CA LYS A 87 -16.84 -3.52 6.21
C LYS A 87 -16.58 -3.69 7.69
#